data_65597f1c5f0d09b516752d4432121a6e
#
_entry.id   65597f1c5f0d09b516752d4432121a6e
#
_cell.length_a   1.000
_cell.length_b   1.000
_cell.length_c   1.000
_cell.angle_alpha   90.00
_cell.angle_beta   90.00
_cell.angle_gamma   90.00
#
_symmetry.space_group_name_H-M   'P 1'
#
loop_
_entity.id
_entity.type
_entity.pdbx_description
1 polymer ?
#
loop_
_entity_poly.entity_id
_entity_poly.type
_entity_poly.pdbx_seq_one_letter_code
_entity_poly.pdbx_strand_id
1 'polypeptide(L)'
;MEKELPKRKHPRLDNYDYSSTGAYFITICTQNRRCVLSRIVGRGLAPAETEEIEYTLFGRIALRQLLLLKERYSHLTVDQYVIMPNHIHAVLVLDNETVGASPRPTIMDIVCAYKSLVTRECKRNGFEGKLFQTSFHEHIIRGREDYIEIAKYIYENPFRWRYDELYAEK
;
A
#
# COMPACT_ATOMS: atom_id res chain seq x y z
N MET A 1 8.14 -37.10 14.48
CA MET A 1 7.72 -35.80 15.06
C MET A 1 7.37 -34.88 13.89
N GLU A 2 6.09 -34.79 13.57
CA GLU A 2 5.62 -33.83 12.57
C GLU A 2 5.79 -32.41 13.13
N LYS A 3 6.54 -31.56 12.42
CA LYS A 3 6.61 -30.13 12.74
C LYS A 3 5.27 -29.52 12.37
N GLU A 4 4.45 -29.17 13.36
CA GLU A 4 3.28 -28.32 13.13
C GLU A 4 3.72 -27.03 12.44
N LEU A 5 3.22 -26.84 11.21
CA LEU A 5 3.40 -25.57 10.49
C LEU A 5 2.69 -24.46 11.28
N PRO A 6 3.33 -23.29 11.46
CA PRO A 6 2.72 -22.19 12.20
C PRO A 6 1.39 -21.81 11.54
N LYS A 7 0.31 -21.90 12.33
CA LYS A 7 -1.03 -21.46 11.90
C LYS A 7 -0.94 -19.97 11.47
N ARG A 8 -1.25 -19.69 10.22
CA ARG A 8 -1.38 -18.31 9.73
C ARG A 8 -2.40 -17.60 10.61
N LYS A 9 -1.98 -16.58 11.36
CA LYS A 9 -2.92 -15.63 11.95
C LYS A 9 -3.74 -15.03 10.80
N HIS A 10 -5.05 -15.16 10.86
CA HIS A 10 -5.94 -14.44 9.95
C HIS A 10 -5.78 -12.94 10.26
N PRO A 11 -5.20 -12.13 9.36
CA PRO A 11 -5.00 -10.70 9.62
C PRO A 11 -6.29 -9.89 9.50
N ARG A 12 -7.43 -10.53 9.28
CA ARG A 12 -8.73 -9.92 9.02
C ARG A 12 -9.68 -10.12 10.18
N LEU A 13 -10.50 -9.11 10.44
CA LEU A 13 -11.56 -9.21 11.44
C LEU A 13 -12.64 -10.16 10.94
N ASP A 14 -12.95 -11.18 11.75
CA ASP A 14 -14.07 -12.07 11.50
C ASP A 14 -15.39 -11.26 11.54
N ASN A 15 -16.27 -11.51 10.58
CA ASN A 15 -17.58 -10.86 10.44
C ASN A 15 -17.57 -9.34 10.13
N TYR A 16 -16.44 -8.77 9.66
CA TYR A 16 -16.44 -7.40 9.17
C TYR A 16 -16.73 -7.35 7.67
N ASP A 17 -17.67 -6.48 7.28
CA ASP A 17 -17.98 -6.24 5.86
C ASP A 17 -17.00 -5.24 5.25
N TYR A 18 -16.01 -5.75 4.54
CA TYR A 18 -14.98 -4.95 3.84
C TYR A 18 -15.48 -4.25 2.57
N SER A 19 -16.76 -4.34 2.24
CA SER A 19 -17.45 -3.50 1.25
C SER A 19 -18.11 -2.28 1.87
N SER A 20 -18.11 -2.19 3.20
CA SER A 20 -18.73 -1.08 3.93
C SER A 20 -17.97 0.23 3.71
N THR A 21 -18.72 1.33 3.77
CA THR A 21 -18.18 2.69 3.79
C THR A 21 -17.20 2.86 4.93
N GLY A 22 -16.04 3.45 4.63
CA GLY A 22 -15.02 3.68 5.63
C GLY A 22 -13.66 3.96 5.03
N ALA A 23 -12.72 4.31 5.88
CA ALA A 23 -11.33 4.52 5.51
C ALA A 23 -10.47 3.33 5.96
N TYR A 24 -9.58 2.89 5.09
CA TYR A 24 -8.73 1.72 5.27
C TYR A 24 -7.27 2.12 5.04
N PHE A 25 -6.44 1.91 6.03
CA PHE A 25 -4.99 2.02 5.87
C PHE A 25 -4.43 0.69 5.37
N ILE A 26 -3.74 0.73 4.23
CA ILE A 26 -3.23 -0.45 3.53
C ILE A 26 -1.70 -0.41 3.48
N THR A 27 -1.07 -1.55 3.77
CA THR A 27 0.37 -1.75 3.59
C THR A 27 0.62 -2.92 2.64
N ILE A 28 1.26 -2.65 1.50
CA ILE A 28 1.60 -3.63 0.47
C ILE A 28 3.12 -3.76 0.38
N CYS A 29 3.69 -4.89 0.78
CA CYS A 29 5.12 -5.12 0.73
C CYS A 29 5.56 -5.81 -0.57
N THR A 30 6.75 -5.47 -1.06
CA THR A 30 7.40 -6.23 -2.13
C THR A 30 7.82 -7.61 -1.64
N GLN A 31 7.95 -8.55 -2.58
CA GLN A 31 8.43 -9.90 -2.28
C GLN A 31 9.85 -9.84 -1.73
N ASN A 32 10.07 -10.50 -0.58
CA ASN A 32 11.34 -10.50 0.15
C ASN A 32 11.85 -9.09 0.51
N ARG A 33 10.96 -8.12 0.65
CA ARG A 33 11.27 -6.71 0.97
C ARG A 33 12.32 -6.08 0.05
N ARG A 34 12.34 -6.46 -1.24
CA ARG A 34 13.28 -5.90 -2.21
C ARG A 34 13.00 -4.41 -2.45
N CYS A 35 14.03 -3.57 -2.34
CA CYS A 35 13.96 -2.12 -2.57
C CYS A 35 13.93 -1.81 -4.07
N VAL A 36 12.78 -2.05 -4.73
CA VAL A 36 12.62 -1.91 -6.19
C VAL A 36 11.68 -0.78 -6.61
N LEU A 37 10.96 -0.15 -5.69
CA LEU A 37 9.94 0.85 -6.02
C LEU A 37 10.50 2.27 -5.99
N SER A 38 11.31 2.61 -5.00
CA SER A 38 11.87 3.95 -4.85
C SER A 38 13.23 3.93 -4.17
N ARG A 39 13.84 5.11 -4.07
CA ARG A 39 15.02 5.38 -3.27
C ARG A 39 14.75 6.63 -2.44
N ILE A 40 15.17 6.60 -1.18
CA ILE A 40 15.16 7.78 -0.33
C ILE A 40 16.52 8.45 -0.51
N VAL A 41 16.50 9.67 -1.04
CA VAL A 41 17.71 10.47 -1.27
C VAL A 41 17.70 11.64 -0.31
N GLY A 42 18.69 11.67 0.61
CA GLY A 42 18.93 12.83 1.47
C GLY A 42 19.75 13.87 0.70
N ARG A 43 19.38 15.13 0.75
CA ARG A 43 20.25 16.22 0.32
C ARG A 43 21.38 16.34 1.34
N GLY A 44 22.61 15.93 0.94
CA GLY A 44 23.79 16.00 1.78
C GLY A 44 24.05 17.42 2.30
N LEU A 45 24.42 17.51 3.60
CA LEU A 45 25.04 18.65 4.29
C LEU A 45 24.20 19.91 4.60
N ALA A 46 22.89 19.90 4.41
CA ALA A 46 22.01 20.93 4.98
C ALA A 46 21.18 20.34 6.12
N PRO A 47 20.83 21.11 7.18
CA PRO A 47 19.98 20.59 8.24
C PRO A 47 18.66 20.12 7.66
N ALA A 48 18.42 18.86 7.83
CA ALA A 48 17.24 18.02 7.71
C ALA A 48 15.91 18.73 7.38
N GLU A 49 15.58 18.95 6.11
CA GLU A 49 14.18 19.32 5.80
C GLU A 49 13.59 18.71 4.53
N THR A 50 14.36 17.99 3.71
CA THR A 50 13.76 17.36 2.53
C THR A 50 14.45 16.06 2.16
N GLU A 51 14.03 14.96 2.76
CA GLU A 51 14.26 13.66 2.13
C GLU A 51 13.34 13.56 0.92
N GLU A 52 13.93 13.39 -0.24
CA GLU A 52 13.22 13.30 -1.51
C GLU A 52 13.07 11.82 -1.90
N ILE A 53 11.89 11.44 -2.36
CA ILE A 53 11.64 10.10 -2.87
C ILE A 53 11.88 10.09 -4.38
N GLU A 54 12.90 9.37 -4.82
CA GLU A 54 13.11 9.09 -6.24
C GLU A 54 12.43 7.78 -6.63
N TYR A 55 11.39 7.87 -7.44
CA TYR A 55 10.71 6.68 -7.95
C TYR A 55 11.49 5.99 -9.06
N THR A 56 11.68 4.68 -8.93
CA THR A 56 12.13 3.83 -10.04
C THR A 56 11.06 3.77 -11.14
N LEU A 57 11.36 3.12 -12.26
CA LEU A 57 10.35 2.80 -13.27
C LEU A 57 9.16 2.04 -12.64
N PHE A 58 9.44 1.05 -11.80
CA PHE A 58 8.41 0.22 -11.16
C PHE A 58 7.62 0.99 -10.11
N GLY A 59 8.26 1.92 -9.38
CA GLY A 59 7.57 2.84 -8.48
C GLY A 59 6.64 3.81 -9.20
N ARG A 60 7.06 4.35 -10.35
CA ARG A 60 6.18 5.19 -11.18
C ARG A 60 4.98 4.42 -11.73
N ILE A 61 5.18 3.16 -12.13
CA ILE A 61 4.08 2.28 -12.52
C ILE A 61 3.12 2.07 -11.34
N ALA A 62 3.65 1.75 -10.15
CA ALA A 62 2.85 1.56 -8.95
C ALA A 62 2.04 2.82 -8.59
N LEU A 63 2.68 3.99 -8.60
CA LEU A 63 2.02 5.28 -8.34
C LEU A 63 0.91 5.55 -9.36
N ARG A 64 1.19 5.43 -10.64
CA ARG A 64 0.19 5.65 -11.68
C ARG A 64 -1.01 4.73 -11.53
N GLN A 65 -0.80 3.43 -11.29
CA GLN A 65 -1.87 2.47 -11.10
C GLN A 65 -2.68 2.75 -9.82
N LEU A 66 -2.03 3.29 -8.76
CA LEU A 66 -2.70 3.71 -7.54
C LEU A 66 -3.65 4.88 -7.80
N LEU A 67 -3.18 5.90 -8.49
CA LEU A 67 -3.98 7.09 -8.82
C LEU A 67 -5.13 6.78 -9.79
N LEU A 68 -4.98 5.77 -10.67
CA LEU A 68 -6.02 5.31 -11.56
C LEU A 68 -7.13 4.50 -10.87
N LEU A 69 -6.97 4.13 -9.59
CA LEU A 69 -8.01 3.39 -8.87
C LEU A 69 -9.32 4.17 -8.78
N LYS A 70 -9.27 5.49 -8.55
CA LYS A 70 -10.46 6.35 -8.51
C LYS A 70 -11.25 6.40 -9.82
N GLU A 71 -10.57 6.19 -10.96
CA GLU A 71 -11.23 6.15 -12.27
C GLU A 71 -11.88 4.80 -12.54
N ARG A 72 -11.36 3.72 -11.92
CA ARG A 72 -11.92 2.36 -12.03
C ARG A 72 -13.05 2.10 -11.05
N TYR A 73 -13.01 2.75 -9.91
CA TYR A 73 -13.94 2.57 -8.81
C TYR A 73 -14.48 3.92 -8.37
N SER A 74 -15.65 4.33 -8.87
CA SER A 74 -16.25 5.65 -8.61
C SER A 74 -16.48 5.95 -7.13
N HIS A 75 -16.68 4.88 -6.32
CA HIS A 75 -16.89 4.94 -4.89
C HIS A 75 -15.58 4.88 -4.06
N LEU A 76 -14.42 4.95 -4.72
CA LEU A 76 -13.11 4.88 -4.07
C LEU A 76 -12.36 6.21 -4.20
N THR A 77 -11.86 6.69 -3.08
CA THR A 77 -10.89 7.79 -3.03
C THR A 77 -9.54 7.27 -2.49
N VAL A 78 -8.45 7.64 -3.17
CA VAL A 78 -7.10 7.48 -2.64
C VAL A 78 -6.73 8.79 -1.96
N ASP A 79 -6.70 8.79 -0.64
CA ASP A 79 -6.55 10.01 0.17
C ASP A 79 -5.08 10.32 0.48
N GLN A 80 -4.43 9.50 1.28
CA GLN A 80 -3.01 9.62 1.63
C GLN A 80 -2.24 8.44 1.08
N TYR A 81 -1.01 8.64 0.64
CA TYR A 81 -0.14 7.53 0.22
C TYR A 81 1.33 7.90 0.24
N VAL A 82 2.16 6.87 0.33
CA VAL A 82 3.61 6.95 0.10
C VAL A 82 4.11 5.65 -0.54
N ILE A 83 5.01 5.77 -1.53
CA ILE A 83 5.66 4.62 -2.16
C ILE A 83 7.10 4.58 -1.69
N MET A 84 7.34 3.74 -0.70
CA MET A 84 8.64 3.50 -0.09
C MET A 84 9.48 2.55 -0.95
N PRO A 85 10.77 2.37 -0.65
CA PRO A 85 11.63 1.49 -1.46
C PRO A 85 11.09 0.06 -1.63
N ASN A 86 10.50 -0.52 -0.61
CA ASN A 86 10.05 -1.91 -0.59
C ASN A 86 8.60 -2.12 -0.14
N HIS A 87 7.83 -1.06 0.04
CA HIS A 87 6.41 -1.14 0.38
C HIS A 87 5.64 0.10 -0.04
N ILE A 88 4.33 0.00 0.02
CA ILE A 88 3.39 1.08 -0.27
C ILE A 88 2.45 1.21 0.92
N HIS A 89 2.31 2.41 1.45
CA HIS A 89 1.24 2.78 2.36
C HIS A 89 0.21 3.62 1.61
N ALA A 90 -1.07 3.34 1.84
CA ALA A 90 -2.16 4.15 1.30
C ALA A 90 -3.37 4.16 2.25
N VAL A 91 -4.04 5.29 2.33
CA VAL A 91 -5.39 5.39 2.87
C VAL A 91 -6.38 5.38 1.72
N LEU A 92 -7.21 4.35 1.70
CA LEU A 92 -8.27 4.15 0.72
C LEU A 92 -9.62 4.38 1.41
N VAL A 93 -10.44 5.27 0.86
CA VAL A 93 -11.75 5.60 1.40
C VAL A 93 -12.83 5.06 0.47
N LEU A 94 -13.74 4.25 1.01
CA LEU A 94 -14.93 3.76 0.31
C LEU A 94 -16.15 4.60 0.70
N ASP A 95 -16.81 5.17 -0.28
CA ASP A 95 -18.03 5.98 -0.11
C ASP A 95 -19.31 5.18 -0.35
N ASN A 96 -20.42 5.74 0.14
CA ASN A 96 -21.75 5.12 0.03
C ASN A 96 -22.43 5.35 -1.33
N GLU A 97 -21.72 5.69 -2.39
CA GLU A 97 -22.40 5.89 -3.67
C GLU A 97 -23.21 4.63 -4.07
N THR A 98 -24.50 4.82 -4.18
CA THR A 98 -25.44 3.79 -4.64
C THR A 98 -25.27 3.59 -6.14
N VAL A 99 -24.33 2.76 -6.53
CA VAL A 99 -24.21 2.32 -7.90
C VAL A 99 -24.80 0.93 -8.03
N GLY A 100 -25.92 0.85 -8.74
CA GLY A 100 -26.47 -0.33 -9.40
C GLY A 100 -26.42 -1.70 -8.69
N ALA A 101 -27.26 -2.62 -9.10
CA ALA A 101 -27.51 -3.95 -8.52
C ALA A 101 -26.36 -4.99 -8.57
N SER A 102 -25.12 -4.59 -8.67
CA SER A 102 -23.96 -5.51 -8.61
C SER A 102 -23.32 -5.49 -7.22
N PRO A 103 -22.81 -6.63 -6.73
CA PRO A 103 -22.03 -6.64 -5.49
C PRO A 103 -20.86 -5.66 -5.60
N ARG A 104 -20.72 -4.78 -4.62
CA ARG A 104 -19.60 -3.83 -4.59
C ARG A 104 -18.29 -4.57 -4.41
N PRO A 105 -17.23 -4.19 -5.13
CA PRO A 105 -15.89 -4.67 -4.83
C PRO A 105 -15.51 -4.34 -3.40
N THR A 106 -15.00 -5.31 -2.68
CA THR A 106 -14.44 -5.10 -1.36
C THR A 106 -13.09 -4.42 -1.47
N ILE A 107 -12.60 -3.81 -0.36
CA ILE A 107 -11.23 -3.29 -0.32
C ILE A 107 -10.20 -4.37 -0.70
N MET A 108 -10.49 -5.63 -0.39
CA MET A 108 -9.66 -6.78 -0.75
C MET A 108 -9.56 -6.96 -2.27
N ASP A 109 -10.70 -6.91 -2.96
CA ASP A 109 -10.77 -7.06 -4.41
C ASP A 109 -10.01 -5.93 -5.11
N ILE A 110 -10.18 -4.70 -4.61
CA ILE A 110 -9.51 -3.50 -5.13
C ILE A 110 -7.99 -3.62 -4.99
N VAL A 111 -7.50 -3.99 -3.80
CA VAL A 111 -6.05 -4.15 -3.56
C VAL A 111 -5.48 -5.32 -4.36
N CYS A 112 -6.19 -6.44 -4.48
CA CYS A 112 -5.77 -7.58 -5.31
C CYS A 112 -5.70 -7.20 -6.80
N ALA A 113 -6.70 -6.47 -7.31
CA ALA A 113 -6.70 -5.95 -8.67
C ALA A 113 -5.53 -4.99 -8.91
N TYR A 114 -5.31 -4.04 -7.99
CA TYR A 114 -4.18 -3.12 -8.02
C TYR A 114 -2.84 -3.86 -8.13
N LYS A 115 -2.57 -4.79 -7.21
CA LYS A 115 -1.33 -5.59 -7.20
C LYS A 115 -1.12 -6.35 -8.51
N SER A 116 -2.21 -6.90 -9.07
CA SER A 116 -2.18 -7.65 -10.34
C SER A 116 -1.84 -6.72 -11.51
N LEU A 117 -2.45 -5.54 -11.58
CA LEU A 117 -2.21 -4.55 -12.63
C LEU A 117 -0.76 -4.05 -12.60
N VAL A 118 -0.27 -3.64 -11.42
CA VAL A 118 1.12 -3.21 -11.23
C VAL A 118 2.09 -4.30 -11.64
N THR A 119 1.90 -5.53 -11.12
CA THR A 119 2.78 -6.66 -11.43
C THR A 119 2.84 -6.96 -12.92
N ARG A 120 1.67 -6.98 -13.59
CA ARG A 120 1.59 -7.22 -15.04
C ARG A 120 2.33 -6.16 -15.84
N GLU A 121 2.18 -4.90 -15.46
CA GLU A 121 2.84 -3.81 -16.16
C GLU A 121 4.34 -3.77 -15.88
N CYS A 122 4.77 -4.01 -14.64
CA CYS A 122 6.19 -4.13 -14.31
C CYS A 122 6.85 -5.26 -15.10
N LYS A 123 6.19 -6.42 -15.25
CA LYS A 123 6.70 -7.53 -16.07
C LYS A 123 6.85 -7.16 -17.55
N ARG A 124 5.91 -6.40 -18.11
CA ARG A 124 6.02 -5.88 -19.49
C ARG A 124 7.21 -4.94 -19.67
N ASN A 125 7.67 -4.33 -18.57
CA ASN A 125 8.82 -3.43 -18.53
C ASN A 125 10.09 -4.10 -17.97
N GLY A 126 10.19 -5.42 -18.05
CA GLY A 126 11.40 -6.17 -17.74
C GLY A 126 11.56 -6.58 -16.28
N PHE A 127 10.52 -6.45 -15.43
CA PHE A 127 10.60 -6.98 -14.07
C PHE A 127 10.45 -8.49 -14.05
N GLU A 128 11.40 -9.16 -13.40
CA GLU A 128 11.39 -10.61 -13.29
C GLU A 128 10.94 -11.09 -11.90
N GLY A 129 10.23 -12.22 -11.90
CA GLY A 129 9.78 -12.88 -10.69
C GLY A 129 8.50 -12.29 -10.09
N LYS A 130 8.35 -12.46 -8.78
CA LYS A 130 7.20 -11.99 -8.01
C LYS A 130 7.48 -10.60 -7.43
N LEU A 131 6.61 -9.63 -7.73
CA LEU A 131 6.79 -8.24 -7.28
C LEU A 131 6.34 -8.06 -5.83
N PHE A 132 5.12 -8.43 -5.50
CA PHE A 132 4.53 -8.23 -4.18
C PHE A 132 4.39 -9.54 -3.40
N GLN A 133 4.40 -9.45 -2.08
CA GLN A 133 3.98 -10.55 -1.20
C GLN A 133 2.54 -10.96 -1.50
N THR A 134 2.14 -12.18 -1.16
CA THR A 134 0.78 -12.67 -1.43
C THR A 134 -0.26 -11.89 -0.65
N SER A 135 -0.03 -11.69 0.65
CA SER A 135 -0.89 -10.92 1.54
C SER A 135 -0.55 -9.42 1.53
N PHE A 136 -1.36 -8.65 2.20
CA PHE A 136 -1.13 -7.26 2.57
C PHE A 136 -1.75 -7.03 3.94
N HIS A 137 -1.38 -5.94 4.61
CA HIS A 137 -1.97 -5.54 5.87
C HIS A 137 -2.99 -4.45 5.63
N GLU A 138 -4.11 -4.54 6.36
CA GLU A 138 -5.12 -3.50 6.43
C GLU A 138 -5.43 -3.16 7.87
N HIS A 139 -5.73 -1.89 8.10
CA HIS A 139 -6.27 -1.37 9.35
C HIS A 139 -7.49 -0.50 9.03
N ILE A 140 -8.61 -0.76 9.72
CA ILE A 140 -9.84 0.00 9.57
C ILE A 140 -9.69 1.25 10.43
N ILE A 141 -9.69 2.42 9.79
CA ILE A 141 -9.54 3.70 10.47
C ILE A 141 -10.83 4.03 11.21
N ARG A 142 -10.72 4.17 12.53
CA ARG A 142 -11.85 4.43 13.43
C ARG A 142 -11.73 5.81 14.06
N GLY A 143 -12.30 6.80 13.38
CA GLY A 143 -12.37 8.15 13.89
C GLY A 143 -11.20 9.04 13.52
N ARG A 144 -11.30 10.30 13.98
CA ARG A 144 -10.38 11.36 13.55
C ARG A 144 -8.97 11.20 14.10
N GLU A 145 -8.83 10.75 15.33
CA GLU A 145 -7.50 10.61 15.97
C GLU A 145 -6.67 9.54 15.27
N ASP A 146 -7.25 8.36 15.05
CA ASP A 146 -6.64 7.26 14.31
C ASP A 146 -6.21 7.71 12.89
N TYR A 147 -7.08 8.45 12.19
CA TYR A 147 -6.75 9.02 10.88
C TYR A 147 -5.55 9.97 10.93
N ILE A 148 -5.51 10.88 11.91
CA ILE A 148 -4.41 11.86 12.05
C ILE A 148 -3.07 11.14 12.31
N GLU A 149 -3.06 10.12 13.17
CA GLU A 149 -1.87 9.33 13.46
C GLU A 149 -1.36 8.61 12.20
N ILE A 150 -2.26 8.00 11.43
CA ILE A 150 -1.92 7.31 10.19
C ILE A 150 -1.43 8.29 9.11
N ALA A 151 -2.10 9.42 8.92
CA ALA A 151 -1.69 10.44 7.96
C ALA A 151 -0.29 10.99 8.30
N LYS A 152 -0.03 11.25 9.59
CA LYS A 152 1.29 11.64 10.08
C LYS A 152 2.34 10.55 9.83
N TYR A 153 2.01 9.29 10.13
CA TYR A 153 2.90 8.16 9.88
C TYR A 153 3.27 8.04 8.40
N ILE A 154 2.30 8.15 7.48
CA ILE A 154 2.56 8.13 6.03
C ILE A 154 3.49 9.29 5.63
N TYR A 155 3.21 10.50 6.12
CA TYR A 155 4.01 11.70 5.82
C TYR A 155 5.45 11.59 6.33
N GLU A 156 5.63 11.10 7.57
CA GLU A 156 6.94 10.98 8.20
C GLU A 156 7.75 9.76 7.74
N ASN A 157 7.11 8.79 7.07
CA ASN A 157 7.74 7.51 6.74
C ASN A 157 9.05 7.66 5.94
N PRO A 158 9.16 8.55 4.92
CA PRO A 158 10.43 8.76 4.21
C PRO A 158 11.56 9.25 5.12
N PHE A 159 11.26 10.17 6.04
CA PHE A 159 12.23 10.75 6.98
C PHE A 159 12.72 9.73 8.02
N ARG A 160 11.89 8.73 8.30
CA ARG A 160 12.16 7.66 9.27
C ARG A 160 12.54 6.34 8.62
N TRP A 161 12.79 6.32 7.30
CA TRP A 161 13.02 5.10 6.55
C TRP A 161 14.02 4.15 7.20
N ARG A 162 15.15 4.67 7.73
CA ARG A 162 16.18 3.86 8.39
C ARG A 162 15.75 3.22 9.72
N TYR A 163 14.67 3.73 10.30
CA TYR A 163 14.08 3.26 11.57
C TYR A 163 12.76 2.53 11.35
N ASP A 164 12.34 2.39 10.10
CA ASP A 164 11.10 1.69 9.76
C ASP A 164 11.26 0.19 10.00
N GLU A 165 10.24 -0.47 10.56
CA GLU A 165 10.20 -1.92 10.79
C GLU A 165 10.33 -2.72 9.48
N LEU A 166 9.96 -2.12 8.36
CA LEU A 166 10.06 -2.70 7.03
C LEU A 166 11.40 -2.40 6.35
N TYR A 167 12.30 -1.65 7.02
CA TYR A 167 13.61 -1.33 6.46
C TYR A 167 14.37 -2.59 6.03
N ALA A 168 14.93 -2.53 4.84
CA ALA A 168 15.89 -3.52 4.35
C ALA A 168 17.03 -2.78 3.65
N GLU A 169 18.25 -3.18 3.95
CA GLU A 169 19.41 -2.73 3.20
C GLU A 169 19.35 -3.28 1.76
N LYS A 170 19.93 -2.52 0.83
CA LYS A 170 19.97 -2.87 -0.60
C LYS A 170 20.83 -4.08 -0.87
#